data_46ddf170b99238e2c3fe66ebe9148a71
#
_entry.id   46ddf170b99238e2c3fe66ebe9148a71
#
_cell.length_a   1.000
_cell.length_b   1.000
_cell.length_c   1.000
_cell.angle_alpha   90.00
_cell.angle_beta   90.00
_cell.angle_gamma   90.00
#
_symmetry.space_group_name_H-M   'P 1'
#
loop_
_entity.id
_entity.type
_entity.pdbx_description
1 polymer ?
#
loop_
_entity_poly.entity_id
_entity_poly.type
_entity_poly.pdbx_seq_one_letter_code
_entity_poly.pdbx_strand_id
1 'polypeptide(L)'
;MSDLVQGYDPRTGEPIGDPVAESPGTEVDRIASAAAVAFPAWSAVAAADRAVVLEKVADALDAESELLVSTADGETALGAPRLTTELKRTTNQLRLFAEVLREGSYVEATLDSADPDIIPPRPVLRRVLRPLGTVAVFSASNFPFAFSVAGGDTASALASGCSVVVKAHSAHPATSRETARIVTDALREAGAPEGVFGIVYGTQAGVALVQHPAVRAVGFTGSTAGGRALFDLAQGRPDPIPFYGELGSVNPTVILPGAAAGEDIAAGFAASLTMGVGQFCTNPGLVFAPEDLVPALGEAVAATSGGAMLTERMCDSYTASTDALAASDLVSAVSTGERPDQAWAVAPRLFSVPVAVFEENVGKLTEEHFGPAALVVTYSSPAELHSALAKLPGSLTGTVHAAESDHAEAGAIAEILQRVAGRLIFNAWPTGVAVAWGQHHGGPWPATTNPLHTSVGATSIRRWVAPVTYQSWPDALLPPELRDANPLGIPRRVDGVLGVH
;
A
#
# COMPACT_ATOMS: atom_id res chain seq x y z
N MET A 1 -7.04 -24.19 -24.01
CA MET A 1 -7.96 -24.05 -22.85
C MET A 1 -7.43 -22.86 -22.08
N SER A 2 -8.25 -21.87 -21.72
CA SER A 2 -7.82 -20.79 -20.84
C SER A 2 -7.49 -21.41 -19.48
N ASP A 3 -6.35 -21.02 -18.90
CA ASP A 3 -6.02 -21.42 -17.55
C ASP A 3 -7.09 -20.84 -16.59
N LEU A 4 -7.40 -21.58 -15.52
CA LEU A 4 -8.40 -21.20 -14.55
C LEU A 4 -7.72 -20.65 -13.29
N VAL A 5 -8.23 -19.56 -12.75
CA VAL A 5 -7.84 -19.01 -11.45
C VAL A 5 -8.83 -19.54 -10.43
N GLN A 6 -8.38 -20.49 -9.59
CA GLN A 6 -9.18 -21.13 -8.56
C GLN A 6 -8.95 -20.48 -7.19
N GLY A 7 -10.02 -20.19 -6.45
CA GLY A 7 -9.99 -19.86 -5.05
C GLY A 7 -9.88 -21.11 -4.17
N TYR A 8 -9.25 -20.98 -3.01
CA TYR A 8 -9.08 -22.07 -2.05
C TYR A 8 -9.43 -21.60 -0.64
N ASP A 9 -9.98 -22.49 0.19
CA ASP A 9 -10.07 -22.21 1.63
C ASP A 9 -8.71 -22.55 2.29
N PRO A 10 -7.99 -21.58 2.84
CA PRO A 10 -6.68 -21.81 3.44
C PRO A 10 -6.71 -22.73 4.68
N ARG A 11 -7.87 -22.88 5.31
CA ARG A 11 -8.04 -23.76 6.49
C ARG A 11 -8.01 -25.22 6.12
N THR A 12 -8.54 -25.55 4.92
CA THR A 12 -8.68 -26.95 4.46
C THR A 12 -7.75 -27.27 3.29
N GLY A 13 -7.29 -26.25 2.54
CA GLY A 13 -6.55 -26.43 1.30
C GLY A 13 -7.44 -26.84 0.11
N GLU A 14 -8.75 -26.93 0.30
CA GLU A 14 -9.70 -27.38 -0.73
C GLU A 14 -10.15 -26.20 -1.62
N PRO A 15 -10.44 -26.46 -2.90
CA PRO A 15 -10.99 -25.45 -3.79
C PRO A 15 -12.35 -24.94 -3.30
N ILE A 16 -12.57 -23.62 -3.40
CA ILE A 16 -13.81 -22.97 -3.02
C ILE A 16 -14.35 -22.08 -4.15
N GLY A 17 -15.65 -22.07 -4.31
CA GLY A 17 -16.33 -21.29 -5.34
C GLY A 17 -16.04 -21.75 -6.78
N ASP A 18 -16.64 -21.05 -7.72
CA ASP A 18 -16.42 -21.31 -9.14
C ASP A 18 -15.10 -20.65 -9.60
N PRO A 19 -14.25 -21.37 -10.34
CA PRO A 19 -13.03 -20.80 -10.88
C PRO A 19 -13.33 -19.70 -11.90
N VAL A 20 -12.43 -18.73 -12.00
CA VAL A 20 -12.50 -17.64 -12.99
C VAL A 20 -11.50 -17.93 -14.12
N ALA A 21 -11.93 -17.78 -15.36
CA ALA A 21 -11.02 -17.95 -16.49
C ALA A 21 -9.94 -16.84 -16.50
N GLU A 22 -8.68 -17.20 -16.77
CA GLU A 22 -7.63 -16.20 -17.01
C GLU A 22 -8.00 -15.37 -18.25
N SER A 23 -7.85 -14.05 -18.15
CA SER A 23 -8.14 -13.14 -19.24
C SER A 23 -7.11 -13.28 -20.37
N PRO A 24 -7.51 -13.75 -21.58
CA PRO A 24 -6.59 -13.82 -22.70
C PRO A 24 -6.16 -12.43 -23.16
N GLY A 25 -5.03 -12.32 -23.86
CA GLY A 25 -4.49 -11.06 -24.35
C GLY A 25 -5.50 -10.22 -25.15
N THR A 26 -6.38 -10.85 -25.91
CA THR A 26 -7.47 -10.17 -26.65
C THR A 26 -8.51 -9.53 -25.75
N GLU A 27 -8.77 -10.12 -24.59
CA GLU A 27 -9.67 -9.53 -23.60
C GLU A 27 -8.99 -8.40 -22.84
N VAL A 28 -7.72 -8.56 -22.48
CA VAL A 28 -6.90 -7.47 -21.90
C VAL A 28 -6.88 -6.26 -22.83
N ASP A 29 -6.65 -6.46 -24.12
CA ASP A 29 -6.68 -5.41 -25.14
C ASP A 29 -8.06 -4.73 -25.22
N ARG A 30 -9.14 -5.48 -25.26
CA ARG A 30 -10.50 -4.96 -25.29
C ARG A 30 -10.81 -4.09 -24.06
N ILE A 31 -10.46 -4.56 -22.84
CA ILE A 31 -10.74 -3.87 -21.59
C ILE A 31 -9.88 -2.61 -21.48
N ALA A 32 -8.58 -2.69 -21.74
CA ALA A 32 -7.67 -1.55 -21.64
C ALA A 32 -7.99 -0.49 -22.71
N SER A 33 -8.37 -0.89 -23.92
CA SER A 33 -8.81 0.04 -24.97
C SER A 33 -10.14 0.71 -24.61
N ALA A 34 -11.10 -0.02 -24.04
CA ALA A 34 -12.36 0.56 -23.55
C ALA A 34 -12.10 1.60 -22.45
N ALA A 35 -11.18 1.32 -21.52
CA ALA A 35 -10.77 2.25 -20.47
C ALA A 35 -10.13 3.53 -21.04
N ALA A 36 -9.32 3.42 -22.09
CA ALA A 36 -8.74 4.57 -22.76
C ALA A 36 -9.80 5.41 -23.49
N VAL A 37 -10.82 4.77 -24.08
CA VAL A 37 -11.94 5.47 -24.73
C VAL A 37 -12.82 6.19 -23.69
N ALA A 38 -13.03 5.60 -22.52
CA ALA A 38 -13.82 6.20 -21.43
C ALA A 38 -13.10 7.38 -20.74
N PHE A 39 -11.78 7.38 -20.73
CA PHE A 39 -10.96 8.35 -19.99
C PHE A 39 -11.29 9.83 -20.30
N PRO A 40 -11.37 10.30 -21.55
CA PRO A 40 -11.66 11.70 -21.83
C PRO A 40 -12.99 12.16 -21.24
N ALA A 41 -14.03 11.34 -21.33
CA ALA A 41 -15.34 11.65 -20.79
C ALA A 41 -15.32 11.68 -19.26
N TRP A 42 -14.64 10.71 -18.61
CA TRP A 42 -14.51 10.66 -17.15
C TRP A 42 -13.66 11.81 -16.60
N SER A 43 -12.54 12.13 -17.23
CA SER A 43 -11.68 13.24 -16.82
C SER A 43 -12.34 14.61 -16.93
N ALA A 44 -13.34 14.74 -17.80
CA ALA A 44 -14.15 15.95 -17.98
C ALA A 44 -15.29 16.09 -16.96
N VAL A 45 -15.65 15.03 -16.23
CA VAL A 45 -16.64 15.10 -15.14
C VAL A 45 -16.11 16.02 -14.04
N ALA A 46 -16.95 16.95 -13.56
CA ALA A 46 -16.54 17.88 -12.50
C ALA A 46 -16.13 17.11 -11.21
N ALA A 47 -15.15 17.63 -10.48
CA ALA A 47 -14.65 16.97 -9.27
C ALA A 47 -15.76 16.70 -8.25
N ALA A 48 -16.69 17.64 -8.06
CA ALA A 48 -17.85 17.47 -7.17
C ALA A 48 -18.78 16.32 -7.60
N ASP A 49 -18.98 16.13 -8.91
CA ASP A 49 -19.81 15.04 -9.44
C ASP A 49 -19.08 13.69 -9.32
N ARG A 50 -17.77 13.66 -9.57
CA ARG A 50 -16.95 12.45 -9.30
C ARG A 50 -17.00 12.07 -7.82
N ALA A 51 -17.02 13.04 -6.91
CA ALA A 51 -17.17 12.80 -5.47
C ALA A 51 -18.47 12.05 -5.15
N VAL A 52 -19.59 12.48 -5.74
CA VAL A 52 -20.89 11.79 -5.58
C VAL A 52 -20.84 10.36 -6.12
N VAL A 53 -20.17 10.14 -7.26
CA VAL A 53 -20.01 8.79 -7.82
C VAL A 53 -19.23 7.88 -6.87
N LEU A 54 -18.13 8.37 -6.28
CA LEU A 54 -17.33 7.58 -5.31
C LEU A 54 -18.12 7.24 -4.06
N GLU A 55 -18.94 8.16 -3.55
CA GLU A 55 -19.86 7.92 -2.42
C GLU A 55 -20.88 6.82 -2.74
N LYS A 56 -21.47 6.84 -3.94
CA LYS A 56 -22.39 5.78 -4.38
C LYS A 56 -21.71 4.41 -4.49
N VAL A 57 -20.47 4.36 -4.96
CA VAL A 57 -19.68 3.11 -4.95
C VAL A 57 -19.47 2.63 -3.52
N ALA A 58 -19.12 3.53 -2.59
CA ALA A 58 -18.96 3.18 -1.18
C ALA A 58 -20.27 2.65 -0.56
N ASP A 59 -21.40 3.28 -0.85
CA ASP A 59 -22.72 2.87 -0.35
C ASP A 59 -23.12 1.49 -0.90
N ALA A 60 -22.87 1.22 -2.18
CA ALA A 60 -23.12 -0.08 -2.79
C ALA A 60 -22.28 -1.21 -2.17
N LEU A 61 -21.00 -0.96 -1.88
CA LEU A 61 -20.14 -1.91 -1.18
C LEU A 61 -20.59 -2.15 0.28
N ASP A 62 -21.01 -1.11 0.99
CA ASP A 62 -21.54 -1.23 2.35
C ASP A 62 -22.87 -2.05 2.35
N ALA A 63 -23.71 -1.89 1.34
CA ALA A 63 -24.99 -2.62 1.22
C ALA A 63 -24.80 -4.14 1.00
N GLU A 64 -23.71 -4.54 0.34
CA GLU A 64 -23.39 -5.95 0.04
C GLU A 64 -22.34 -6.52 1.02
N SER A 65 -22.17 -5.92 2.19
CA SER A 65 -21.09 -6.24 3.13
C SER A 65 -21.11 -7.70 3.60
N GLU A 66 -22.30 -8.28 3.83
CA GLU A 66 -22.42 -9.67 4.28
C GLU A 66 -21.91 -10.64 3.22
N LEU A 67 -22.31 -10.46 1.96
CA LEU A 67 -21.84 -11.26 0.83
C LEU A 67 -20.33 -11.13 0.66
N LEU A 68 -19.81 -9.91 0.65
CA LEU A 68 -18.39 -9.65 0.44
C LEU A 68 -17.53 -10.24 1.55
N VAL A 69 -17.92 -10.05 2.81
CA VAL A 69 -17.18 -10.55 3.98
C VAL A 69 -17.19 -12.08 4.01
N SER A 70 -18.35 -12.73 3.76
CA SER A 70 -18.42 -14.19 3.77
C SER A 70 -17.61 -14.82 2.62
N THR A 71 -17.65 -14.22 1.43
CA THR A 71 -16.85 -14.68 0.28
C THR A 71 -15.34 -14.53 0.56
N ALA A 72 -14.92 -13.37 1.08
CA ALA A 72 -13.53 -13.11 1.40
C ALA A 72 -13.01 -14.01 2.54
N ASP A 73 -13.83 -14.29 3.55
CA ASP A 73 -13.43 -15.19 4.65
C ASP A 73 -13.19 -16.62 4.15
N GLY A 74 -14.03 -17.08 3.22
CA GLY A 74 -13.83 -18.39 2.58
C GLY A 74 -12.50 -18.49 1.84
N GLU A 75 -12.11 -17.46 1.09
CA GLU A 75 -10.89 -17.45 0.28
C GLU A 75 -9.62 -17.04 1.05
N THR A 76 -9.72 -16.44 2.23
CA THR A 76 -8.56 -15.84 2.93
C THR A 76 -8.33 -16.34 4.35
N ALA A 77 -9.34 -16.93 5.00
CA ALA A 77 -9.31 -17.32 6.41
C ALA A 77 -8.96 -16.16 7.39
N LEU A 78 -9.19 -14.89 6.98
CA LEU A 78 -8.82 -13.72 7.78
C LEU A 78 -9.80 -13.41 8.90
N GLY A 79 -10.96 -14.05 8.90
CA GLY A 79 -12.00 -13.87 9.91
C GLY A 79 -12.95 -12.71 9.64
N ALA A 80 -14.25 -12.96 9.80
CA ALA A 80 -15.30 -11.98 9.52
C ALA A 80 -15.12 -10.64 10.28
N PRO A 81 -14.71 -10.57 11.56
CA PRO A 81 -14.52 -9.29 12.26
C PRO A 81 -13.46 -8.40 11.61
N ARG A 82 -12.30 -8.98 11.20
CA ARG A 82 -11.26 -8.25 10.49
C ARG A 82 -11.75 -7.78 9.13
N LEU A 83 -12.37 -8.66 8.35
CA LEU A 83 -12.86 -8.36 7.01
C LEU A 83 -13.94 -7.29 7.01
N THR A 84 -14.85 -7.31 7.99
CA THR A 84 -15.86 -6.26 8.18
C THR A 84 -15.20 -4.90 8.44
N THR A 85 -14.19 -4.86 9.31
CA THR A 85 -13.43 -3.64 9.59
C THR A 85 -12.67 -3.16 8.36
N GLU A 86 -12.08 -4.07 7.59
CA GLU A 86 -11.35 -3.75 6.37
C GLU A 86 -12.27 -3.22 5.26
N LEU A 87 -13.43 -3.83 5.06
CA LEU A 87 -14.42 -3.35 4.09
C LEU A 87 -14.88 -1.94 4.47
N LYS A 88 -15.17 -1.69 5.76
CA LYS A 88 -15.54 -0.36 6.25
C LYS A 88 -14.41 0.67 6.04
N ARG A 89 -13.16 0.27 6.27
CA ARG A 89 -12.00 1.10 5.94
C ARG A 89 -11.95 1.43 4.43
N THR A 90 -12.28 0.48 3.58
CA THR A 90 -12.29 0.65 2.12
C THR A 90 -13.37 1.64 1.68
N THR A 91 -14.59 1.51 2.19
CA THR A 91 -15.68 2.44 1.88
C THR A 91 -15.43 3.84 2.44
N ASN A 92 -14.84 3.96 3.64
CA ASN A 92 -14.41 5.24 4.20
C ASN A 92 -13.29 5.89 3.36
N GLN A 93 -12.41 5.12 2.74
CA GLN A 93 -11.38 5.65 1.85
C GLN A 93 -11.97 6.25 0.56
N LEU A 94 -12.99 5.62 -0.02
CA LEU A 94 -13.74 6.21 -1.14
C LEU A 94 -14.39 7.55 -0.75
N ARG A 95 -14.97 7.63 0.45
CA ARG A 95 -15.56 8.86 1.00
C ARG A 95 -14.50 9.93 1.29
N LEU A 96 -13.32 9.55 1.80
CA LEU A 96 -12.19 10.48 1.95
C LEU A 96 -11.80 11.10 0.60
N PHE A 97 -11.73 10.30 -0.49
CA PHE A 97 -11.43 10.87 -1.79
C PHE A 97 -12.56 11.77 -2.31
N ALA A 98 -13.82 11.52 -1.98
CA ALA A 98 -14.90 12.45 -2.26
C ALA A 98 -14.69 13.79 -1.53
N GLU A 99 -14.23 13.78 -0.27
CA GLU A 99 -13.85 14.99 0.47
C GLU A 99 -12.65 15.71 -0.17
N VAL A 100 -11.60 14.96 -0.57
CA VAL A 100 -10.42 15.50 -1.27
C VAL A 100 -10.79 16.21 -2.56
N LEU A 101 -11.76 15.64 -3.32
CA LEU A 101 -12.25 16.25 -4.55
C LEU A 101 -12.99 17.56 -4.30
N ARG A 102 -13.78 17.64 -3.22
CA ARG A 102 -14.51 18.85 -2.83
C ARG A 102 -13.59 19.93 -2.26
N GLU A 103 -12.56 19.54 -1.51
CA GLU A 103 -11.55 20.45 -0.98
C GLU A 103 -10.69 21.07 -2.10
N GLY A 104 -10.31 20.29 -3.11
CA GLY A 104 -9.78 20.72 -4.38
C GLY A 104 -8.30 21.10 -4.41
N SER A 105 -7.56 21.12 -3.30
CA SER A 105 -6.11 21.46 -3.29
C SER A 105 -5.25 20.45 -4.05
N TYR A 106 -5.74 19.24 -4.28
CA TYR A 106 -5.00 18.18 -4.96
C TYR A 106 -4.59 18.54 -6.40
N VAL A 107 -5.29 19.47 -7.05
CA VAL A 107 -4.95 19.95 -8.39
C VAL A 107 -3.77 20.93 -8.41
N GLU A 108 -3.32 21.40 -7.25
CA GLU A 108 -2.16 22.31 -7.05
C GLU A 108 -2.20 23.53 -7.98
N ALA A 109 -3.37 24.17 -8.13
CA ALA A 109 -3.54 25.33 -8.98
C ALA A 109 -2.59 26.45 -8.55
N THR A 110 -1.72 26.87 -9.47
CA THR A 110 -0.69 27.90 -9.23
C THR A 110 -0.79 28.96 -10.31
N LEU A 111 -0.90 30.22 -9.91
CA LEU A 111 -1.13 31.38 -10.76
C LEU A 111 -0.02 32.41 -10.49
N ASP A 112 0.82 32.64 -11.50
CA ASP A 112 1.85 33.68 -11.45
C ASP A 112 1.48 34.83 -12.41
N SER A 113 1.43 36.04 -11.89
CA SER A 113 1.24 37.28 -12.68
C SER A 113 2.47 37.58 -13.53
N ALA A 114 2.29 38.36 -14.60
CA ALA A 114 3.43 38.85 -15.38
C ALA A 114 4.30 39.75 -14.50
N ASP A 115 5.62 39.62 -14.64
CA ASP A 115 6.59 40.47 -13.98
C ASP A 115 7.73 40.83 -14.97
N PRO A 116 7.72 42.02 -15.55
CA PRO A 116 8.73 42.42 -16.50
C PRO A 116 10.09 42.82 -15.88
N ASP A 117 10.12 43.02 -14.54
CA ASP A 117 11.29 43.54 -13.85
C ASP A 117 12.26 42.45 -13.42
N ILE A 118 11.83 41.18 -13.35
CA ILE A 118 12.70 40.03 -13.06
C ILE A 118 13.47 39.59 -14.32
N ILE A 119 14.57 38.86 -14.13
CA ILE A 119 15.43 38.35 -15.23
C ILE A 119 15.47 36.82 -15.19
N PRO A 120 15.01 36.14 -16.26
CA PRO A 120 14.28 36.68 -17.44
C PRO A 120 12.87 37.19 -17.06
N PRO A 121 12.27 38.11 -17.82
CA PRO A 121 10.91 38.56 -17.54
C PRO A 121 9.91 37.42 -17.48
N ARG A 122 9.06 37.42 -16.44
CA ARG A 122 8.05 36.38 -16.25
C ARG A 122 6.77 36.74 -17.02
N PRO A 123 6.30 35.87 -17.93
CA PRO A 123 4.97 35.98 -18.50
C PRO A 123 3.89 35.53 -17.50
N VAL A 124 2.61 35.68 -17.82
CA VAL A 124 1.52 35.05 -17.06
C VAL A 124 1.64 33.53 -17.17
N LEU A 125 1.71 32.84 -16.02
CA LEU A 125 1.78 31.38 -15.94
C LEU A 125 0.63 30.85 -15.08
N ARG A 126 -0.01 29.80 -15.56
CA ARG A 126 -1.12 29.11 -14.88
C ARG A 126 -0.85 27.61 -14.92
N ARG A 127 -0.58 26.99 -13.77
CA ARG A 127 -0.26 25.56 -13.68
C ARG A 127 -1.33 24.80 -12.90
N VAL A 128 -1.66 23.60 -13.37
CA VAL A 128 -2.61 22.68 -12.72
C VAL A 128 -2.18 21.24 -12.95
N LEU A 129 -2.51 20.35 -12.02
CA LEU A 129 -2.35 18.91 -12.22
C LEU A 129 -3.53 18.34 -13.02
N ARG A 130 -3.24 17.45 -13.97
CA ARG A 130 -4.21 16.77 -14.84
C ARG A 130 -4.03 15.26 -14.78
N PRO A 131 -5.12 14.46 -14.87
CA PRO A 131 -5.06 13.00 -14.82
C PRO A 131 -4.22 12.44 -15.97
N LEU A 132 -3.45 11.38 -15.67
CA LEU A 132 -2.51 10.73 -16.60
C LEU A 132 -3.20 9.96 -17.73
N GLY A 133 -4.34 9.32 -17.47
CA GLY A 133 -5.00 8.40 -18.40
C GLY A 133 -5.49 7.14 -17.74
N THR A 134 -5.37 5.99 -18.44
CA THR A 134 -5.72 4.69 -17.90
C THR A 134 -4.65 4.20 -16.92
N VAL A 135 -5.06 3.81 -15.72
CA VAL A 135 -4.19 3.25 -14.67
C VAL A 135 -4.42 1.75 -14.54
N ALA A 136 -3.33 0.98 -14.55
CA ALA A 136 -3.37 -0.43 -14.17
C ALA A 136 -3.16 -0.56 -12.65
N VAL A 137 -4.05 -1.29 -11.97
CA VAL A 137 -3.98 -1.51 -10.51
C VAL A 137 -3.80 -3.01 -10.25
N PHE A 138 -2.77 -3.38 -9.51
CA PHE A 138 -2.50 -4.76 -9.12
C PHE A 138 -2.94 -4.98 -7.67
N SER A 139 -3.96 -5.81 -7.49
CA SER A 139 -4.50 -6.16 -6.18
C SER A 139 -3.48 -6.91 -5.32
N ALA A 140 -3.41 -6.57 -4.03
CA ALA A 140 -2.68 -7.33 -3.02
C ALA A 140 -3.47 -8.54 -2.53
N SER A 141 -2.78 -9.53 -1.94
CA SER A 141 -3.40 -10.73 -1.38
C SER A 141 -3.98 -10.53 0.02
N ASN A 142 -3.23 -9.82 0.87
CA ASN A 142 -3.42 -9.76 2.32
C ASN A 142 -4.47 -8.74 2.79
N PHE A 143 -4.97 -7.92 1.87
CA PHE A 143 -6.05 -6.96 2.06
C PHE A 143 -7.04 -7.05 0.90
N PRO A 144 -7.96 -8.03 0.93
CA PRO A 144 -8.86 -8.34 -0.19
C PRO A 144 -9.83 -7.22 -0.56
N PHE A 145 -9.97 -6.20 0.27
CA PHE A 145 -10.76 -4.99 0.00
C PHE A 145 -9.89 -3.74 -0.09
N ALA A 146 -9.11 -3.44 0.96
CA ALA A 146 -8.46 -2.14 1.13
C ALA A 146 -7.29 -1.88 0.15
N PHE A 147 -6.64 -2.94 -0.34
CA PHE A 147 -5.57 -2.89 -1.34
C PHE A 147 -5.87 -3.80 -2.53
N SER A 148 -7.15 -3.97 -2.84
CA SER A 148 -7.63 -4.80 -3.93
C SER A 148 -8.54 -3.99 -4.87
N VAL A 149 -9.59 -4.62 -5.42
CA VAL A 149 -10.41 -4.13 -6.53
C VAL A 149 -10.97 -2.73 -6.31
N ALA A 150 -11.51 -2.43 -5.13
CA ALA A 150 -12.04 -1.11 -4.74
C ALA A 150 -11.10 -0.37 -3.78
N GLY A 151 -9.86 -0.84 -3.64
CA GLY A 151 -8.89 -0.31 -2.69
C GLY A 151 -8.33 1.06 -3.04
N GLY A 152 -7.30 1.48 -2.28
CA GLY A 152 -6.72 2.83 -2.34
C GLY A 152 -6.27 3.28 -3.72
N ASP A 153 -5.65 2.39 -4.48
CA ASP A 153 -5.16 2.70 -5.82
C ASP A 153 -6.31 2.97 -6.78
N THR A 154 -7.33 2.09 -6.79
CA THR A 154 -8.55 2.27 -7.61
C THR A 154 -9.30 3.54 -7.21
N ALA A 155 -9.54 3.73 -5.89
CA ALA A 155 -10.27 4.88 -5.38
C ALA A 155 -9.58 6.20 -5.72
N SER A 156 -8.26 6.31 -5.49
CA SER A 156 -7.48 7.51 -5.79
C SER A 156 -7.33 7.79 -7.29
N ALA A 157 -7.21 6.73 -8.11
CA ALA A 157 -7.12 6.87 -9.57
C ALA A 157 -8.45 7.35 -10.17
N LEU A 158 -9.58 6.75 -9.79
CA LEU A 158 -10.91 7.22 -10.19
C LEU A 158 -11.17 8.66 -9.71
N ALA A 159 -10.80 8.98 -8.47
CA ALA A 159 -10.91 10.33 -7.92
C ALA A 159 -10.13 11.35 -8.77
N SER A 160 -8.91 11.04 -9.17
CA SER A 160 -8.10 11.94 -10.01
C SER A 160 -8.70 12.23 -11.38
N GLY A 161 -9.65 11.40 -11.84
CA GLY A 161 -10.23 11.44 -13.18
C GLY A 161 -9.60 10.45 -14.17
N CYS A 162 -8.78 9.52 -13.70
CA CYS A 162 -8.24 8.41 -14.48
C CYS A 162 -9.28 7.28 -14.64
N SER A 163 -9.24 6.57 -15.75
CA SER A 163 -9.88 5.26 -15.88
C SER A 163 -8.99 4.16 -15.27
N VAL A 164 -9.57 3.05 -14.85
CA VAL A 164 -8.87 2.01 -14.10
C VAL A 164 -9.10 0.63 -14.68
N VAL A 165 -8.03 -0.15 -14.83
CA VAL A 165 -8.11 -1.59 -15.08
C VAL A 165 -7.40 -2.32 -13.96
N VAL A 166 -8.14 -3.13 -13.20
CA VAL A 166 -7.61 -3.90 -12.07
C VAL A 166 -7.15 -5.28 -12.54
N LYS A 167 -5.97 -5.69 -12.14
CA LYS A 167 -5.54 -7.08 -12.19
C LYS A 167 -5.86 -7.73 -10.85
N ALA A 168 -6.87 -8.62 -10.81
CA ALA A 168 -7.31 -9.34 -9.63
C ALA A 168 -6.20 -10.22 -9.04
N HIS A 169 -6.11 -10.31 -7.71
CA HIS A 169 -5.17 -11.24 -7.08
C HIS A 169 -5.71 -12.67 -7.13
N SER A 170 -4.83 -13.64 -7.40
CA SER A 170 -5.21 -15.05 -7.54
C SER A 170 -5.58 -15.74 -6.22
N ALA A 171 -5.26 -15.14 -5.07
CA ALA A 171 -5.62 -15.70 -3.76
C ALA A 171 -7.12 -15.57 -3.43
N HIS A 172 -7.84 -14.62 -4.07
CA HIS A 172 -9.26 -14.35 -3.78
C HIS A 172 -10.03 -13.94 -5.05
N PRO A 173 -10.12 -14.83 -6.06
CA PRO A 173 -10.76 -14.51 -7.34
C PRO A 173 -12.27 -14.27 -7.24
N ALA A 174 -12.99 -14.99 -6.39
CA ALA A 174 -14.43 -14.79 -6.19
C ALA A 174 -14.72 -13.45 -5.50
N THR A 175 -13.98 -13.10 -4.45
CA THR A 175 -14.06 -11.79 -3.79
C THR A 175 -13.80 -10.66 -4.79
N SER A 176 -12.77 -10.82 -5.63
CA SER A 176 -12.46 -9.85 -6.68
C SER A 176 -13.58 -9.70 -7.70
N ARG A 177 -14.19 -10.81 -8.13
CA ARG A 177 -15.32 -10.81 -9.07
C ARG A 177 -16.55 -10.10 -8.51
N GLU A 178 -16.96 -10.44 -7.28
CA GLU A 178 -18.13 -9.83 -6.65
C GLU A 178 -17.89 -8.33 -6.38
N THR A 179 -16.72 -7.96 -5.88
CA THR A 179 -16.37 -6.55 -5.69
C THR A 179 -16.40 -5.78 -7.00
N ALA A 180 -15.84 -6.35 -8.08
CA ALA A 180 -15.85 -5.70 -9.41
C ALA A 180 -17.25 -5.56 -9.98
N ARG A 181 -18.13 -6.55 -9.78
CA ARG A 181 -19.54 -6.47 -10.17
C ARG A 181 -20.23 -5.30 -9.50
N ILE A 182 -20.12 -5.20 -8.17
CA ILE A 182 -20.74 -4.13 -7.38
C ILE A 182 -20.19 -2.76 -7.81
N VAL A 183 -18.88 -2.61 -7.95
CA VAL A 183 -18.25 -1.35 -8.41
C VAL A 183 -18.75 -0.97 -9.81
N THR A 184 -18.79 -1.92 -10.75
CA THR A 184 -19.24 -1.67 -12.13
C THR A 184 -20.71 -1.24 -12.17
N ASP A 185 -21.57 -1.93 -11.43
CA ASP A 185 -22.99 -1.60 -11.36
C ASP A 185 -23.21 -0.22 -10.73
N ALA A 186 -22.55 0.09 -9.61
CA ALA A 186 -22.63 1.39 -8.95
C ALA A 186 -22.12 2.54 -9.84
N LEU A 187 -21.02 2.35 -10.56
CA LEU A 187 -20.50 3.34 -11.51
C LEU A 187 -21.51 3.59 -12.65
N ARG A 188 -22.10 2.53 -13.23
CA ARG A 188 -23.11 2.63 -14.29
C ARG A 188 -24.37 3.36 -13.79
N GLU A 189 -24.88 3.01 -12.62
CA GLU A 189 -26.06 3.64 -12.02
C GLU A 189 -25.79 5.11 -11.62
N ALA A 190 -24.55 5.44 -11.31
CA ALA A 190 -24.12 6.81 -11.07
C ALA A 190 -23.92 7.63 -12.36
N GLY A 191 -24.04 7.02 -13.54
CA GLY A 191 -23.86 7.68 -14.84
C GLY A 191 -22.40 7.86 -15.27
N ALA A 192 -21.46 7.11 -14.69
CA ALA A 192 -20.07 7.09 -15.16
C ALA A 192 -19.97 6.50 -16.58
N PRO A 193 -19.00 6.94 -17.40
CA PRO A 193 -18.81 6.41 -18.74
C PRO A 193 -18.56 4.89 -18.72
N GLU A 194 -19.16 4.18 -19.66
CA GLU A 194 -18.89 2.75 -19.85
C GLU A 194 -17.40 2.52 -20.14
N GLY A 195 -16.79 1.52 -19.47
CA GLY A 195 -15.37 1.21 -19.59
C GLY A 195 -14.44 2.01 -18.66
N VAL A 196 -14.95 2.97 -17.87
CA VAL A 196 -14.11 3.72 -16.91
C VAL A 196 -13.43 2.81 -15.88
N PHE A 197 -14.01 1.65 -15.61
CA PHE A 197 -13.48 0.61 -14.75
C PHE A 197 -13.55 -0.75 -15.45
N GLY A 198 -12.50 -1.56 -15.29
CA GLY A 198 -12.43 -2.91 -15.79
C GLY A 198 -11.58 -3.81 -14.89
N ILE A 199 -11.68 -5.13 -15.07
CA ILE A 199 -10.93 -6.12 -14.32
C ILE A 199 -10.42 -7.22 -15.24
N VAL A 200 -9.19 -7.72 -14.96
CA VAL A 200 -8.56 -8.85 -15.63
C VAL A 200 -8.02 -9.85 -14.62
N TYR A 201 -7.93 -11.12 -15.02
CA TYR A 201 -7.51 -12.22 -14.16
C TYR A 201 -6.30 -12.94 -14.75
N GLY A 202 -5.43 -13.46 -13.89
CA GLY A 202 -4.29 -14.27 -14.27
C GLY A 202 -2.97 -13.49 -14.36
N THR A 203 -1.87 -14.23 -14.29
CA THR A 203 -0.53 -13.64 -14.26
C THR A 203 -0.14 -13.06 -15.61
N GLN A 204 -0.43 -13.78 -16.71
CA GLN A 204 -0.10 -13.33 -18.05
C GLN A 204 -0.92 -12.10 -18.46
N ALA A 205 -2.17 -12.02 -18.01
CA ALA A 205 -3.00 -10.82 -18.17
C ALA A 205 -2.38 -9.60 -17.50
N GLY A 206 -1.76 -9.76 -16.32
CA GLY A 206 -1.04 -8.68 -15.64
C GLY A 206 0.16 -8.17 -16.44
N VAL A 207 0.97 -9.07 -17.00
CA VAL A 207 2.10 -8.72 -17.87
C VAL A 207 1.61 -7.98 -19.12
N ALA A 208 0.59 -8.51 -19.79
CA ALA A 208 0.00 -7.89 -20.96
C ALA A 208 -0.56 -6.49 -20.65
N LEU A 209 -1.20 -6.33 -19.49
CA LEU A 209 -1.75 -5.04 -19.06
C LEU A 209 -0.67 -3.97 -18.85
N VAL A 210 0.45 -4.31 -18.18
CA VAL A 210 1.58 -3.36 -17.99
C VAL A 210 2.17 -2.93 -19.34
N GLN A 211 2.26 -3.85 -20.29
CA GLN A 211 2.81 -3.59 -21.62
C GLN A 211 1.82 -2.93 -22.58
N HIS A 212 0.54 -2.85 -22.22
CA HIS A 212 -0.50 -2.32 -23.11
C HIS A 212 -0.32 -0.80 -23.34
N PRO A 213 -0.35 -0.31 -24.61
CA PRO A 213 -0.04 1.09 -24.94
C PRO A 213 -1.04 2.09 -24.38
N ALA A 214 -2.27 1.68 -24.06
CA ALA A 214 -3.28 2.54 -23.44
C ALA A 214 -2.99 2.83 -21.95
N VAL A 215 -2.24 1.96 -21.26
CA VAL A 215 -1.90 2.16 -19.84
C VAL A 215 -0.86 3.27 -19.68
N ARG A 216 -1.11 4.19 -18.77
CA ARG A 216 -0.30 5.39 -18.52
C ARG A 216 0.39 5.43 -17.17
N ALA A 217 -0.04 4.59 -16.23
CA ALA A 217 0.61 4.41 -14.93
C ALA A 217 0.21 3.05 -14.35
N VAL A 218 1.02 2.57 -13.41
CA VAL A 218 0.77 1.31 -12.68
C VAL A 218 0.84 1.56 -11.18
N GLY A 219 -0.16 1.04 -10.44
CA GLY A 219 -0.13 0.84 -8.99
C GLY A 219 0.05 -0.64 -8.69
N PHE A 220 0.98 -0.96 -7.81
CA PHE A 220 1.30 -2.34 -7.43
C PHE A 220 1.53 -2.44 -5.93
N THR A 221 0.99 -3.46 -5.30
CA THR A 221 1.31 -3.85 -3.92
C THR A 221 1.59 -5.35 -3.89
N GLY A 222 2.77 -5.74 -3.41
CA GLY A 222 3.16 -7.15 -3.36
C GLY A 222 4.66 -7.36 -3.12
N SER A 223 5.16 -8.57 -3.44
CA SER A 223 6.55 -8.94 -3.20
C SER A 223 7.55 -8.09 -3.99
N THR A 224 8.74 -7.86 -3.42
CA THR A 224 9.84 -7.13 -4.08
C THR A 224 10.20 -7.75 -5.44
N ALA A 225 10.25 -9.07 -5.55
CA ALA A 225 10.58 -9.74 -6.81
C ALA A 225 9.50 -9.53 -7.88
N GLY A 226 8.22 -9.65 -7.52
CA GLY A 226 7.10 -9.42 -8.44
C GLY A 226 7.01 -7.96 -8.89
N GLY A 227 7.14 -7.03 -7.94
CA GLY A 227 7.13 -5.59 -8.23
C GLY A 227 8.31 -5.16 -9.09
N ARG A 228 9.51 -5.68 -8.83
CA ARG A 228 10.69 -5.39 -9.64
C ARG A 228 10.53 -5.88 -11.08
N ALA A 229 10.01 -7.08 -11.28
CA ALA A 229 9.77 -7.61 -12.62
C ALA A 229 8.78 -6.74 -13.43
N LEU A 230 7.68 -6.33 -12.81
CA LEU A 230 6.69 -5.45 -13.46
C LEU A 230 7.22 -4.02 -13.65
N PHE A 231 8.01 -3.50 -12.71
CA PHE A 231 8.69 -2.22 -12.84
C PHE A 231 9.62 -2.22 -14.07
N ASP A 232 10.44 -3.26 -14.21
CA ASP A 232 11.37 -3.37 -15.35
C ASP A 232 10.60 -3.45 -16.68
N LEU A 233 9.45 -4.15 -16.72
CA LEU A 233 8.57 -4.15 -17.89
C LEU A 233 8.00 -2.76 -18.19
N ALA A 234 7.52 -2.03 -17.19
CA ALA A 234 6.97 -0.68 -17.35
C ALA A 234 8.02 0.31 -17.86
N GLN A 235 9.26 0.22 -17.35
CA GLN A 235 10.38 1.07 -17.77
C GLN A 235 10.96 0.66 -19.13
N GLY A 236 10.88 -0.61 -19.49
CA GLY A 236 11.38 -1.16 -20.77
C GLY A 236 10.45 -0.93 -21.97
N ARG A 237 9.27 -0.31 -21.80
CA ARG A 237 8.36 0.02 -22.88
C ARG A 237 8.98 1.06 -23.84
N PRO A 238 8.59 1.07 -25.13
CA PRO A 238 8.94 2.16 -26.04
C PRO A 238 8.51 3.53 -25.51
N ASP A 239 7.40 3.59 -24.75
CA ASP A 239 6.86 4.75 -24.04
C ASP A 239 6.83 4.42 -22.54
N PRO A 240 7.91 4.65 -21.77
CA PRO A 240 7.99 4.30 -20.35
C PRO A 240 6.90 5.02 -19.54
N ILE A 241 6.39 4.32 -18.53
CA ILE A 241 5.30 4.86 -17.69
C ILE A 241 5.68 4.84 -16.21
N PRO A 242 5.12 5.73 -15.38
CA PRO A 242 5.25 5.68 -13.94
C PRO A 242 4.77 4.33 -13.37
N PHE A 243 5.57 3.78 -12.46
CA PHE A 243 5.24 2.58 -11.70
C PHE A 243 5.38 2.88 -10.21
N TYR A 244 4.26 2.80 -9.49
CA TYR A 244 4.16 3.05 -8.06
C TYR A 244 3.99 1.72 -7.34
N GLY A 245 5.12 1.09 -7.00
CA GLY A 245 5.16 -0.19 -6.30
C GLY A 245 5.37 0.01 -4.80
N GLU A 246 4.51 -0.58 -3.98
CA GLU A 246 4.73 -0.86 -2.57
C GLU A 246 5.15 -2.32 -2.46
N LEU A 247 6.32 -2.55 -1.85
CA LEU A 247 7.04 -3.82 -1.90
C LEU A 247 7.29 -4.37 -0.49
N GLY A 248 8.30 -5.24 -0.34
CA GLY A 248 8.69 -5.84 0.93
C GLY A 248 9.31 -4.85 1.92
N SER A 249 9.10 -5.08 3.21
CA SER A 249 9.62 -4.24 4.30
C SER A 249 9.86 -5.06 5.57
N VAL A 250 10.93 -4.76 6.31
CA VAL A 250 11.23 -5.40 7.59
C VAL A 250 10.79 -4.58 8.81
N ASN A 251 10.44 -3.30 8.60
CA ASN A 251 9.86 -2.41 9.60
C ASN A 251 10.60 -2.36 10.93
N PRO A 252 11.82 -1.83 10.98
CA PRO A 252 12.63 -1.83 12.16
C PRO A 252 11.91 -1.19 13.36
N THR A 253 11.89 -1.91 14.48
CA THR A 253 11.36 -1.46 15.75
C THR A 253 12.48 -1.42 16.76
N VAL A 254 12.70 -0.27 17.38
CA VAL A 254 13.71 -0.05 18.42
C VAL A 254 13.02 0.00 19.77
N ILE A 255 13.45 -0.83 20.70
CA ILE A 255 12.98 -0.82 22.10
C ILE A 255 14.15 -0.34 22.96
N LEU A 256 14.01 0.86 23.53
CA LEU A 256 15.03 1.45 24.40
C LEU A 256 14.97 0.89 25.83
N PRO A 257 16.06 0.98 26.60
CA PRO A 257 16.14 0.34 27.92
C PRO A 257 15.05 0.78 28.90
N GLY A 258 14.65 2.06 28.89
CA GLY A 258 13.57 2.54 29.75
C GLY A 258 12.20 1.96 29.37
N ALA A 259 11.93 1.77 28.07
CA ALA A 259 10.71 1.12 27.59
C ALA A 259 10.73 -0.39 27.80
N ALA A 260 11.91 -1.04 27.73
CA ALA A 260 12.07 -2.47 27.94
C ALA A 260 11.62 -2.94 29.35
N ALA A 261 11.66 -2.04 30.32
CA ALA A 261 11.15 -2.30 31.69
C ALA A 261 9.62 -2.25 31.79
N GLY A 262 8.89 -1.86 30.73
CA GLY A 262 7.43 -1.78 30.71
C GLY A 262 6.77 -3.16 30.59
N GLU A 263 5.71 -3.40 31.38
CA GLU A 263 5.01 -4.71 31.45
C GLU A 263 4.34 -5.11 30.12
N ASP A 264 3.97 -4.14 29.26
CA ASP A 264 3.16 -4.39 28.04
C ASP A 264 3.99 -4.57 26.76
N ILE A 265 5.30 -4.37 26.78
CA ILE A 265 6.14 -4.37 25.56
C ILE A 265 6.13 -5.75 24.88
N ALA A 266 6.39 -6.82 25.65
CA ALA A 266 6.47 -8.17 25.09
C ALA A 266 5.10 -8.66 24.57
N ALA A 267 4.03 -8.40 25.31
CA ALA A 267 2.67 -8.75 24.90
C ALA A 267 2.23 -7.96 23.66
N GLY A 268 2.50 -6.65 23.62
CA GLY A 268 2.22 -5.79 22.47
C GLY A 268 2.99 -6.21 21.22
N PHE A 269 4.26 -6.60 21.37
CA PHE A 269 5.07 -7.13 20.29
C PHE A 269 4.45 -8.41 19.72
N ALA A 270 4.16 -9.40 20.57
CA ALA A 270 3.61 -10.68 20.15
C ALA A 270 2.25 -10.52 19.45
N ALA A 271 1.37 -9.65 19.97
CA ALA A 271 0.09 -9.32 19.33
C ALA A 271 0.27 -8.66 17.96
N SER A 272 1.21 -7.74 17.82
CA SER A 272 1.52 -7.09 16.54
C SER A 272 2.12 -8.07 15.53
N LEU A 273 3.07 -8.92 15.96
CA LEU A 273 3.74 -9.91 15.13
C LEU A 273 2.77 -10.95 14.55
N THR A 274 1.79 -11.38 15.34
CA THR A 274 0.86 -12.45 14.96
C THR A 274 -0.45 -11.97 14.35
N MET A 275 -0.70 -10.66 14.33
CA MET A 275 -1.90 -10.07 13.73
C MET A 275 -2.04 -10.50 12.26
N GLY A 276 -3.20 -11.12 11.91
CA GLY A 276 -3.44 -11.64 10.56
C GLY A 276 -2.38 -12.64 10.09
N VAL A 277 -1.89 -13.47 11.01
CA VAL A 277 -0.82 -14.45 10.77
C VAL A 277 0.48 -13.75 10.29
N GLY A 278 0.75 -12.55 10.79
CA GLY A 278 1.92 -11.75 10.41
C GLY A 278 1.96 -11.28 8.95
N GLN A 279 0.89 -11.48 8.19
CA GLN A 279 0.80 -11.13 6.76
C GLN A 279 0.46 -9.66 6.55
N PHE A 280 1.23 -8.76 7.17
CA PHE A 280 1.13 -7.31 7.03
C PHE A 280 2.43 -6.74 6.45
N CYS A 281 2.31 -5.83 5.48
CA CYS A 281 3.46 -5.10 4.95
C CYS A 281 4.20 -4.29 6.04
N THR A 282 3.52 -3.97 7.15
CA THR A 282 4.07 -3.28 8.31
C THR A 282 4.33 -4.20 9.51
N ASN A 283 4.45 -5.51 9.31
CA ASN A 283 4.79 -6.44 10.39
C ASN A 283 6.16 -6.08 11.00
N PRO A 284 6.34 -6.07 12.35
CA PRO A 284 7.63 -5.78 13.00
C PRO A 284 8.60 -6.97 12.86
N GLY A 285 9.09 -7.21 11.64
CA GLY A 285 9.99 -8.33 11.32
C GLY A 285 11.42 -8.17 11.85
N LEU A 286 11.82 -6.95 12.23
CA LEU A 286 13.16 -6.65 12.75
C LEU A 286 13.04 -5.79 14.02
N VAL A 287 13.58 -6.29 15.15
CA VAL A 287 13.49 -5.62 16.45
C VAL A 287 14.89 -5.41 17.02
N PHE A 288 15.23 -4.19 17.39
CA PHE A 288 16.44 -3.87 18.14
C PHE A 288 16.09 -3.73 19.62
N ALA A 289 16.67 -4.55 20.48
CA ALA A 289 16.34 -4.56 21.90
C ALA A 289 17.58 -4.86 22.76
N PRO A 290 17.57 -4.45 24.06
CA PRO A 290 18.53 -4.94 25.05
C PRO A 290 18.45 -6.47 25.18
N GLU A 291 19.58 -7.14 25.42
CA GLU A 291 19.67 -8.60 25.48
C GLU A 291 18.76 -9.21 26.55
N ASP A 292 18.62 -8.55 27.68
CA ASP A 292 17.78 -8.97 28.81
C ASP A 292 16.27 -9.00 28.53
N LEU A 293 15.82 -8.34 27.44
CA LEU A 293 14.42 -8.37 27.00
C LEU A 293 14.10 -9.64 26.17
N VAL A 294 15.09 -10.27 25.55
CA VAL A 294 14.87 -11.41 24.63
C VAL A 294 14.07 -12.56 25.24
N PRO A 295 14.32 -13.00 26.50
CA PRO A 295 13.50 -14.05 27.11
C PRO A 295 12.01 -13.69 27.21
N ALA A 296 11.67 -12.45 27.62
CA ALA A 296 10.29 -12.01 27.74
C ALA A 296 9.58 -11.93 26.39
N LEU A 297 10.27 -11.44 25.34
CA LEU A 297 9.75 -11.48 23.96
C LEU A 297 9.52 -12.92 23.50
N GLY A 298 10.45 -13.83 23.83
CA GLY A 298 10.35 -15.25 23.52
C GLY A 298 9.16 -15.93 24.19
N GLU A 299 8.94 -15.71 25.48
CA GLU A 299 7.80 -16.23 26.23
C GLU A 299 6.47 -15.71 25.65
N ALA A 300 6.40 -14.42 25.34
CA ALA A 300 5.21 -13.82 24.77
C ALA A 300 4.86 -14.41 23.38
N VAL A 301 5.86 -14.64 22.51
CA VAL A 301 5.63 -15.27 21.19
C VAL A 301 5.26 -16.75 21.34
N ALA A 302 5.93 -17.49 22.25
CA ALA A 302 5.61 -18.89 22.52
C ALA A 302 4.17 -19.11 23.01
N ALA A 303 3.59 -18.11 23.68
CA ALA A 303 2.20 -18.13 24.16
C ALA A 303 1.16 -17.83 23.05
N THR A 304 1.59 -17.51 21.82
CA THR A 304 0.68 -17.21 20.71
C THR A 304 0.46 -18.42 19.80
N SER A 305 -0.66 -18.41 19.10
CA SER A 305 -0.95 -19.34 18.02
C SER A 305 -0.81 -18.64 16.66
N GLY A 306 -0.31 -19.37 15.68
CA GLY A 306 -0.32 -18.94 14.30
C GLY A 306 -1.68 -19.10 13.63
N GLY A 307 -1.70 -19.38 12.34
CA GLY A 307 -2.92 -19.57 11.57
C GLY A 307 -2.62 -19.95 10.12
N ALA A 308 -3.67 -20.07 9.32
CA ALA A 308 -3.55 -20.37 7.92
C ALA A 308 -3.00 -19.15 7.13
N MET A 309 -1.98 -19.39 6.32
CA MET A 309 -1.50 -18.43 5.32
C MET A 309 -2.49 -18.33 4.16
N LEU A 310 -2.50 -17.20 3.46
CA LEU A 310 -3.45 -16.91 2.38
C LEU A 310 -3.36 -17.88 1.20
N THR A 311 -2.21 -18.47 0.94
CA THR A 311 -2.01 -19.45 -0.14
C THR A 311 -0.98 -20.49 0.27
N GLU A 312 -1.06 -21.70 -0.32
CA GLU A 312 -0.07 -22.76 -0.15
C GLU A 312 1.36 -22.25 -0.42
N ARG A 313 1.54 -21.52 -1.52
CA ARG A 313 2.84 -20.93 -1.87
C ARG A 313 3.39 -19.98 -0.79
N MET A 314 2.54 -19.20 -0.12
CA MET A 314 2.98 -18.33 0.99
C MET A 314 3.36 -19.17 2.21
N CYS A 315 2.61 -20.22 2.53
CA CYS A 315 2.92 -21.16 3.59
C CYS A 315 4.29 -21.83 3.33
N ASP A 316 4.51 -22.35 2.13
CA ASP A 316 5.78 -22.98 1.75
C ASP A 316 6.95 -21.99 1.78
N SER A 317 6.74 -20.77 1.27
CA SER A 317 7.77 -19.73 1.25
C SER A 317 8.16 -19.29 2.67
N TYR A 318 7.18 -19.06 3.55
CA TYR A 318 7.42 -18.73 4.95
C TYR A 318 8.17 -19.86 5.67
N THR A 319 7.70 -21.10 5.52
CA THR A 319 8.31 -22.27 6.15
C THR A 319 9.75 -22.44 5.68
N ALA A 320 9.98 -22.46 4.36
CA ALA A 320 11.31 -22.62 3.79
C ALA A 320 12.28 -21.51 4.24
N SER A 321 11.85 -20.25 4.22
CA SER A 321 12.68 -19.11 4.59
C SER A 321 13.04 -19.09 6.08
N THR A 322 12.07 -19.40 6.95
CA THR A 322 12.31 -19.44 8.39
C THR A 322 13.07 -20.70 8.83
N ASP A 323 12.91 -21.83 8.14
CA ASP A 323 13.73 -23.03 8.36
C ASP A 323 15.20 -22.79 7.92
N ALA A 324 15.41 -22.10 6.78
CA ALA A 324 16.74 -21.70 6.35
C ALA A 324 17.41 -20.74 7.35
N LEU A 325 16.64 -19.80 7.90
CA LEU A 325 17.14 -18.91 8.94
C LEU A 325 17.51 -19.68 10.22
N ALA A 326 16.65 -20.60 10.67
CA ALA A 326 16.89 -21.45 11.84
C ALA A 326 18.12 -22.37 11.69
N ALA A 327 18.40 -22.81 10.47
CA ALA A 327 19.57 -23.62 10.15
C ALA A 327 20.87 -22.81 9.97
N SER A 328 20.79 -21.48 9.99
CA SER A 328 21.93 -20.59 9.84
C SER A 328 22.74 -20.48 11.13
N ASP A 329 24.06 -20.53 11.06
CA ASP A 329 24.95 -20.24 12.19
C ASP A 329 24.94 -18.76 12.62
N LEU A 330 24.22 -17.90 11.90
CA LEU A 330 24.16 -16.46 12.17
C LEU A 330 23.20 -16.10 13.31
N VAL A 331 22.17 -16.90 13.55
CA VAL A 331 21.10 -16.57 14.50
C VAL A 331 20.87 -17.68 15.50
N SER A 332 20.27 -17.33 16.63
CA SER A 332 19.76 -18.28 17.62
C SER A 332 18.24 -18.33 17.57
N ALA A 333 17.64 -19.53 17.51
CA ALA A 333 16.23 -19.70 17.70
C ALA A 333 15.85 -19.39 19.16
N VAL A 334 14.91 -18.47 19.37
CA VAL A 334 14.46 -18.05 20.71
C VAL A 334 13.21 -18.81 21.11
N SER A 335 12.18 -18.75 20.29
CA SER A 335 10.91 -19.43 20.58
C SER A 335 10.09 -19.72 19.32
N THR A 336 9.13 -20.62 19.48
CA THR A 336 8.13 -20.97 18.46
C THR A 336 6.78 -21.08 19.17
N GLY A 337 5.76 -20.42 18.62
CA GLY A 337 4.39 -20.53 19.11
C GLY A 337 3.66 -21.76 18.58
N GLU A 338 2.35 -21.84 18.82
CA GLU A 338 1.52 -22.95 18.38
C GLU A 338 1.25 -22.90 16.87
N ARG A 339 1.31 -24.05 16.19
CA ARG A 339 0.81 -24.23 14.84
C ARG A 339 -0.57 -24.89 14.90
N PRO A 340 -1.66 -24.24 14.49
CA PRO A 340 -2.99 -24.84 14.43
C PRO A 340 -3.06 -26.03 13.46
N ASP A 341 -4.02 -26.92 13.70
CA ASP A 341 -4.33 -28.03 12.78
C ASP A 341 -5.19 -27.52 11.61
N GLN A 342 -4.55 -26.84 10.66
CA GLN A 342 -5.13 -26.33 9.42
C GLN A 342 -4.16 -26.57 8.26
N ALA A 343 -4.66 -26.68 7.03
CA ALA A 343 -3.85 -27.10 5.89
C ALA A 343 -2.61 -26.22 5.66
N TRP A 344 -2.79 -24.90 5.59
CA TRP A 344 -1.70 -23.96 5.32
C TRP A 344 -1.27 -23.19 6.56
N ALA A 345 -1.46 -23.79 7.75
CA ALA A 345 -1.08 -23.14 9.01
C ALA A 345 0.44 -23.08 9.20
N VAL A 346 0.87 -21.99 9.82
CA VAL A 346 2.26 -21.78 10.25
C VAL A 346 2.30 -21.42 11.73
N ALA A 347 3.46 -21.66 12.37
CA ALA A 347 3.73 -21.22 13.73
C ALA A 347 4.43 -19.87 13.76
N PRO A 348 4.18 -18.99 14.74
CA PRO A 348 5.01 -17.84 15.03
C PRO A 348 6.44 -18.24 15.39
N ARG A 349 7.44 -17.50 14.93
CA ARG A 349 8.86 -17.79 15.20
C ARG A 349 9.62 -16.53 15.61
N LEU A 350 10.47 -16.66 16.62
CA LEU A 350 11.36 -15.59 17.07
C LEU A 350 12.81 -16.08 17.03
N PHE A 351 13.66 -15.24 16.46
CA PHE A 351 15.11 -15.45 16.38
C PHE A 351 15.83 -14.29 17.04
N SER A 352 17.09 -14.48 17.42
CA SER A 352 17.95 -13.41 17.91
C SER A 352 19.34 -13.46 17.30
N VAL A 353 20.00 -12.30 17.23
CA VAL A 353 21.36 -12.14 16.72
C VAL A 353 22.04 -10.99 17.47
N PRO A 354 23.33 -11.11 17.85
CA PRO A 354 24.12 -9.98 18.33
C PRO A 354 24.31 -8.93 17.23
N VAL A 355 24.30 -7.65 17.61
CA VAL A 355 24.42 -6.52 16.66
C VAL A 355 25.68 -6.60 15.80
N ALA A 356 26.80 -7.07 16.34
CA ALA A 356 28.05 -7.23 15.57
C ALA A 356 27.88 -8.22 14.41
N VAL A 357 27.23 -9.37 14.64
CA VAL A 357 26.94 -10.37 13.60
C VAL A 357 25.92 -9.82 12.59
N PHE A 358 24.90 -9.08 13.08
CA PHE A 358 23.91 -8.43 12.22
C PHE A 358 24.58 -7.46 11.25
N GLU A 359 25.48 -6.59 11.74
CA GLU A 359 26.14 -5.58 10.91
C GLU A 359 27.01 -6.16 9.77
N GLU A 360 27.58 -7.34 9.99
CA GLU A 360 28.34 -8.06 8.97
C GLU A 360 27.46 -8.77 7.94
N ASN A 361 26.18 -9.00 8.26
CA ASN A 361 25.27 -9.82 7.47
C ASN A 361 23.94 -9.11 7.13
N VAL A 362 23.88 -7.78 7.15
CA VAL A 362 22.65 -6.98 6.96
C VAL A 362 21.83 -7.45 5.77
N GLY A 363 22.47 -7.70 4.60
CA GLY A 363 21.76 -8.10 3.39
C GLY A 363 20.95 -9.39 3.51
N LYS A 364 21.43 -10.36 4.33
CA LYS A 364 20.72 -11.62 4.61
C LYS A 364 19.69 -11.47 5.72
N LEU A 365 20.05 -10.73 6.77
CA LEU A 365 19.26 -10.63 7.99
C LEU A 365 18.14 -9.57 7.91
N THR A 366 18.06 -8.87 6.77
CA THR A 366 16.95 -7.95 6.44
C THR A 366 16.08 -8.48 5.30
N GLU A 367 16.16 -9.77 4.98
CA GLU A 367 15.19 -10.41 4.10
C GLU A 367 13.82 -10.50 4.81
N GLU A 368 12.76 -10.17 4.09
CA GLU A 368 11.40 -10.24 4.62
C GLU A 368 10.91 -11.69 4.68
N HIS A 369 10.50 -12.13 5.86
CA HIS A 369 9.77 -13.39 6.08
C HIS A 369 8.28 -13.08 6.21
N PHE A 370 7.57 -13.00 5.08
CA PHE A 370 6.16 -12.59 5.07
C PHE A 370 5.28 -13.57 5.84
N GLY A 371 5.05 -13.28 7.13
CA GLY A 371 4.39 -14.14 8.10
C GLY A 371 4.78 -13.77 9.53
N PRO A 372 4.38 -14.58 10.55
CA PRO A 372 4.58 -14.26 11.96
C PRO A 372 6.00 -14.61 12.44
N ALA A 373 7.04 -14.06 11.79
CA ALA A 373 8.44 -14.24 12.18
C ALA A 373 9.14 -12.90 12.40
N ALA A 374 10.02 -12.85 13.40
CA ALA A 374 10.86 -11.69 13.66
C ALA A 374 12.27 -12.08 14.10
N LEU A 375 13.22 -11.18 13.80
CA LEU A 375 14.60 -11.22 14.25
C LEU A 375 14.84 -10.12 15.29
N VAL A 376 15.28 -10.48 16.48
CA VAL A 376 15.74 -9.54 17.52
C VAL A 376 17.23 -9.34 17.39
N VAL A 377 17.65 -8.11 17.10
CA VAL A 377 19.05 -7.68 17.11
C VAL A 377 19.36 -7.14 18.49
N THR A 378 20.22 -7.83 19.23
CA THR A 378 20.61 -7.41 20.59
C THR A 378 21.74 -6.42 20.55
N TYR A 379 21.62 -5.33 21.30
CA TYR A 379 22.65 -4.28 21.42
C TYR A 379 22.94 -3.98 22.90
N SER A 380 24.15 -3.46 23.16
CA SER A 380 24.63 -3.12 24.51
C SER A 380 24.92 -1.62 24.70
N SER A 381 25.00 -0.88 23.60
CA SER A 381 25.28 0.56 23.64
C SER A 381 24.55 1.35 22.55
N PRO A 382 24.29 2.65 22.78
CA PRO A 382 23.75 3.54 21.74
C PRO A 382 24.58 3.59 20.47
N ALA A 383 25.91 3.52 20.59
CA ALA A 383 26.81 3.58 19.45
C ALA A 383 26.65 2.36 18.51
N GLU A 384 26.53 1.16 19.07
CA GLU A 384 26.23 -0.06 18.31
C GLU A 384 24.87 0.04 17.62
N LEU A 385 23.83 0.48 18.36
CA LEU A 385 22.48 0.65 17.82
C LEU A 385 22.48 1.62 16.63
N HIS A 386 23.09 2.80 16.78
CA HIS A 386 23.15 3.81 15.71
C HIS A 386 23.89 3.28 14.48
N SER A 387 25.00 2.57 14.69
CA SER A 387 25.78 1.97 13.59
C SER A 387 24.94 0.97 12.80
N ALA A 388 24.22 0.10 13.48
CA ALA A 388 23.35 -0.91 12.85
C ALA A 388 22.16 -0.27 12.12
N LEU A 389 21.48 0.70 12.75
CA LEU A 389 20.35 1.39 12.14
C LEU A 389 20.75 2.16 10.87
N ALA A 390 21.96 2.72 10.83
CA ALA A 390 22.45 3.45 9.65
C ALA A 390 22.71 2.55 8.44
N LYS A 391 22.79 1.22 8.62
CA LYS A 391 23.00 0.23 7.55
C LYS A 391 21.70 -0.37 7.01
N LEU A 392 20.54 -0.03 7.59
CA LEU A 392 19.27 -0.62 7.21
C LEU A 392 18.87 -0.23 5.78
N PRO A 393 18.26 -1.15 5.04
CA PRO A 393 17.59 -0.84 3.78
C PRO A 393 16.31 -0.03 4.03
N GLY A 394 15.75 0.54 2.95
CA GLY A 394 14.47 1.24 3.03
C GLY A 394 13.34 0.36 3.55
N SER A 395 12.50 0.94 4.40
CA SER A 395 11.35 0.30 5.03
C SER A 395 10.11 1.21 5.00
N LEU A 396 8.92 0.63 5.18
CA LEU A 396 7.68 1.40 5.26
C LEU A 396 7.57 2.14 6.59
N THR A 397 7.99 1.50 7.68
CA THR A 397 7.90 2.07 9.03
C THR A 397 9.21 1.93 9.79
N GLY A 398 9.46 2.89 10.68
CA GLY A 398 10.46 2.80 11.75
C GLY A 398 9.77 3.13 13.07
N THR A 399 9.90 2.26 14.06
CA THR A 399 9.22 2.40 15.36
C THR A 399 10.23 2.60 16.48
N VAL A 400 9.92 3.45 17.45
CA VAL A 400 10.71 3.63 18.66
C VAL A 400 9.81 3.50 19.87
N HIS A 401 10.13 2.57 20.76
CA HIS A 401 9.56 2.47 22.10
C HIS A 401 10.57 3.06 23.12
N ALA A 402 10.14 4.07 23.88
CA ALA A 402 10.97 4.83 24.77
C ALA A 402 10.20 5.27 26.02
N ALA A 403 10.84 5.25 27.19
CA ALA A 403 10.37 5.96 28.37
C ALA A 403 10.80 7.44 28.31
N GLU A 404 10.32 8.24 29.24
CA GLU A 404 10.68 9.66 29.29
C GLU A 404 12.21 9.86 29.46
N SER A 405 12.86 8.98 30.21
CA SER A 405 14.33 8.96 30.36
C SER A 405 15.10 8.76 29.06
N ASP A 406 14.47 8.15 28.06
CA ASP A 406 15.09 7.77 26.78
C ASP A 406 14.85 8.82 25.68
N HIS A 407 14.12 9.91 25.93
CA HIS A 407 13.67 10.85 24.89
C HIS A 407 14.82 11.47 24.08
N ALA A 408 15.97 11.72 24.71
CA ALA A 408 17.13 12.27 23.99
C ALA A 408 17.68 11.25 22.97
N GLU A 409 17.75 9.98 23.36
CA GLU A 409 18.19 8.89 22.51
C GLU A 409 17.16 8.58 21.43
N ALA A 410 15.87 8.56 21.76
CA ALA A 410 14.80 8.40 20.80
C ALA A 410 14.82 9.48 19.70
N GLY A 411 15.15 10.73 20.06
CA GLY A 411 15.35 11.81 19.10
C GLY A 411 16.51 11.55 18.14
N ALA A 412 17.66 11.09 18.64
CA ALA A 412 18.82 10.73 17.82
C ALA A 412 18.51 9.57 16.86
N ILE A 413 17.76 8.56 17.34
CA ILE A 413 17.30 7.43 16.51
C ILE A 413 16.34 7.90 15.44
N ALA A 414 15.39 8.79 15.73
CA ALA A 414 14.47 9.35 14.76
C ALA A 414 15.20 10.03 13.60
N GLU A 415 16.32 10.75 13.86
CA GLU A 415 17.18 11.37 12.84
C GLU A 415 17.85 10.33 11.90
N ILE A 416 18.04 9.11 12.37
CA ILE A 416 18.55 8.01 11.55
C ILE A 416 17.40 7.38 10.77
N LEU A 417 16.30 7.02 11.46
CA LEU A 417 15.18 6.28 10.88
C LEU A 417 14.43 7.07 9.79
N GLN A 418 14.38 8.41 9.86
CA GLN A 418 13.76 9.22 8.79
C GLN A 418 14.43 9.08 7.42
N ARG A 419 15.64 8.51 7.36
CA ARG A 419 16.36 8.25 6.11
C ARG A 419 16.03 6.89 5.52
N VAL A 420 15.49 5.98 6.32
CA VAL A 420 15.22 4.58 5.95
C VAL A 420 13.74 4.22 6.02
N ALA A 421 12.87 5.05 6.59
CA ALA A 421 11.46 4.75 6.72
C ALA A 421 10.57 5.94 6.35
N GLY A 422 9.43 5.64 5.73
CA GLY A 422 8.47 6.67 5.35
C GLY A 422 7.54 7.12 6.48
N ARG A 423 7.36 6.29 7.52
CA ARG A 423 6.52 6.59 8.69
C ARG A 423 7.27 6.28 9.98
N LEU A 424 7.45 7.28 10.84
CA LEU A 424 8.01 7.09 12.17
C LEU A 424 6.89 6.95 13.20
N ILE A 425 7.02 5.96 14.09
CA ILE A 425 6.01 5.61 15.09
C ILE A 425 6.66 5.67 16.46
N PHE A 426 5.97 6.27 17.43
CA PHE A 426 6.45 6.40 18.81
C PHE A 426 5.47 5.70 19.76
N ASN A 427 5.98 4.77 20.59
CA ASN A 427 5.25 4.04 21.62
C ASN A 427 3.95 3.38 21.13
N ALA A 428 3.96 2.88 19.87
CA ALA A 428 2.87 2.11 19.28
C ALA A 428 3.44 1.07 18.31
N TRP A 429 2.70 0.03 18.03
CA TRP A 429 3.13 -1.01 17.09
C TRP A 429 2.78 -0.63 15.64
N PRO A 430 3.61 -1.03 14.66
CA PRO A 430 3.50 -0.55 13.29
C PRO A 430 2.34 -1.15 12.49
N THR A 431 1.78 -2.28 12.93
CA THR A 431 0.65 -2.93 12.26
C THR A 431 -0.58 -2.03 12.27
N GLY A 432 -1.09 -1.74 11.09
CA GLY A 432 -2.20 -0.83 10.89
C GLY A 432 -1.79 0.51 10.26
N VAL A 433 -2.65 0.97 9.34
CA VAL A 433 -2.44 2.21 8.58
C VAL A 433 -3.76 2.98 8.55
N ALA A 434 -3.77 4.15 9.17
CA ALA A 434 -4.91 5.07 9.12
C ALA A 434 -5.06 5.68 7.72
N VAL A 435 -6.30 5.96 7.33
CA VAL A 435 -6.60 6.67 6.07
C VAL A 435 -6.92 8.13 6.42
N ALA A 436 -5.96 9.03 6.19
CA ALA A 436 -6.04 10.43 6.60
C ALA A 436 -5.17 11.33 5.71
N TRP A 437 -5.31 12.64 5.85
CA TRP A 437 -4.52 13.63 5.13
C TRP A 437 -3.01 13.57 5.44
N GLY A 438 -2.65 13.42 6.71
CA GLY A 438 -1.26 13.35 7.17
C GLY A 438 -0.62 11.98 7.05
N GLN A 439 -1.34 10.97 6.53
CA GLN A 439 -0.78 9.63 6.39
C GLN A 439 0.21 9.56 5.23
N HIS A 440 1.36 8.97 5.51
CA HIS A 440 2.31 8.50 4.49
C HIS A 440 2.54 7.00 4.66
N HIS A 441 2.29 6.24 3.60
CA HIS A 441 2.59 4.81 3.50
C HIS A 441 3.45 4.59 2.27
N GLY A 442 4.73 4.53 2.50
CA GLY A 442 5.79 4.50 1.51
C GLY A 442 7.14 4.44 2.22
N GLY A 443 8.23 4.63 1.50
CA GLY A 443 9.58 4.61 2.03
C GLY A 443 10.62 4.47 0.93
N PRO A 444 11.91 4.55 1.25
CA PRO A 444 12.98 4.34 0.27
C PRO A 444 12.99 2.90 -0.25
N TRP A 445 13.67 2.67 -1.36
CA TRP A 445 13.94 1.33 -1.87
C TRP A 445 14.63 0.44 -0.81
N PRO A 446 14.23 -0.84 -0.62
CA PRO A 446 13.30 -1.63 -1.43
C PRO A 446 11.82 -1.52 -1.04
N ALA A 447 11.44 -0.75 -0.02
CA ALA A 447 10.05 -0.67 0.42
C ALA A 447 9.11 -0.12 -0.66
N THR A 448 9.57 0.84 -1.46
CA THR A 448 8.82 1.34 -2.62
C THR A 448 9.71 1.61 -3.83
N THR A 449 9.11 1.67 -5.01
CA THR A 449 9.79 2.09 -6.24
C THR A 449 9.87 3.61 -6.38
N ASN A 450 9.10 4.37 -5.59
CA ASN A 450 9.06 5.82 -5.64
C ASN A 450 8.76 6.43 -4.25
N PRO A 451 9.79 6.88 -3.51
CA PRO A 451 9.63 7.40 -2.15
C PRO A 451 8.96 8.78 -2.06
N LEU A 452 8.74 9.46 -3.20
CA LEU A 452 8.09 10.77 -3.25
C LEU A 452 6.56 10.69 -3.12
N HIS A 453 5.99 9.49 -3.17
CA HIS A 453 4.55 9.27 -3.17
C HIS A 453 4.15 8.26 -2.09
N THR A 454 2.92 8.39 -1.65
CA THR A 454 2.28 7.47 -0.69
C THR A 454 1.27 6.57 -1.40
N SER A 455 1.08 5.33 -0.92
CA SER A 455 0.01 4.44 -1.37
C SER A 455 -1.30 4.64 -0.59
N VAL A 456 -1.26 5.27 0.60
CA VAL A 456 -2.41 5.48 1.49
C VAL A 456 -2.53 6.94 1.89
N GLY A 457 -3.77 7.39 2.10
CA GLY A 457 -4.11 8.74 2.51
C GLY A 457 -4.45 9.68 1.35
N ALA A 458 -4.91 10.88 1.68
CA ALA A 458 -5.44 11.84 0.71
C ALA A 458 -4.45 12.17 -0.41
N THR A 459 -3.17 12.29 -0.10
CA THR A 459 -2.14 12.67 -1.08
C THR A 459 -1.73 11.56 -2.04
N SER A 460 -2.25 10.32 -1.85
CA SER A 460 -2.00 9.21 -2.80
C SER A 460 -2.59 9.48 -4.20
N ILE A 461 -3.56 10.37 -4.32
CA ILE A 461 -4.11 10.87 -5.59
C ILE A 461 -3.04 11.49 -6.50
N ARG A 462 -1.95 12.03 -5.93
CA ARG A 462 -0.86 12.68 -6.68
C ARG A 462 -0.10 11.74 -7.61
N ARG A 463 -0.17 10.43 -7.39
CA ARG A 463 0.44 9.42 -8.26
C ARG A 463 -0.16 9.39 -9.67
N TRP A 464 -1.38 9.86 -9.81
CA TRP A 464 -2.19 9.70 -11.01
C TRP A 464 -2.36 10.97 -11.83
N VAL A 465 -1.64 12.02 -11.47
CA VAL A 465 -1.73 13.34 -12.11
C VAL A 465 -0.36 13.87 -12.51
N ALA A 466 -0.33 14.70 -13.54
CA ALA A 466 0.87 15.39 -14.03
C ALA A 466 0.61 16.88 -14.24
N PRO A 467 1.63 17.76 -14.07
CA PRO A 467 1.47 19.19 -14.23
C PRO A 467 1.37 19.60 -15.71
N VAL A 468 0.47 20.57 -15.97
CA VAL A 468 0.36 21.29 -17.23
C VAL A 468 0.39 22.78 -16.94
N THR A 469 1.22 23.54 -17.66
CA THR A 469 1.31 25.01 -17.55
C THR A 469 0.74 25.68 -18.80
N TYR A 470 -0.16 26.59 -18.58
CA TYR A 470 -0.72 27.51 -19.59
C TYR A 470 0.03 28.84 -19.53
N GLN A 471 0.77 29.18 -20.56
CA GLN A 471 1.52 30.44 -20.64
C GLN A 471 0.77 31.45 -21.50
N SER A 472 0.42 32.60 -20.92
CA SER A 472 -0.25 33.73 -21.61
C SER A 472 -1.59 33.38 -22.28
N TRP A 473 -2.31 32.36 -21.75
CA TRP A 473 -3.64 32.02 -22.23
C TRP A 473 -4.70 33.01 -21.73
N PRO A 474 -5.69 33.37 -22.56
CA PRO A 474 -6.83 34.17 -22.11
C PRO A 474 -7.62 33.44 -21.00
N ASP A 475 -8.06 34.19 -20.00
CA ASP A 475 -8.80 33.62 -18.84
C ASP A 475 -10.03 32.78 -19.24
N ALA A 476 -10.77 33.25 -20.26
CA ALA A 476 -11.97 32.56 -20.75
C ALA A 476 -11.70 31.16 -21.34
N LEU A 477 -10.45 30.89 -21.78
CA LEU A 477 -10.04 29.61 -22.34
C LEU A 477 -9.35 28.69 -21.32
N LEU A 478 -9.13 29.19 -20.10
CA LEU A 478 -8.54 28.39 -19.01
C LEU A 478 -9.58 27.44 -18.38
N PRO A 479 -9.13 26.29 -17.90
CA PRO A 479 -9.98 25.43 -17.10
C PRO A 479 -10.42 26.14 -15.81
N PRO A 480 -11.56 25.76 -15.22
CA PRO A 480 -12.16 26.47 -14.08
C PRO A 480 -11.20 26.66 -12.89
N GLU A 481 -10.31 25.71 -12.63
CA GLU A 481 -9.33 25.74 -11.54
C GLU A 481 -8.33 26.91 -11.66
N LEU A 482 -8.11 27.42 -12.89
CA LEU A 482 -7.10 28.42 -13.20
C LEU A 482 -7.67 29.81 -13.54
N ARG A 483 -9.00 29.95 -13.61
CA ARG A 483 -9.65 31.24 -13.91
C ARG A 483 -9.49 32.21 -12.75
N ASP A 484 -9.33 33.49 -13.05
CA ASP A 484 -9.10 34.55 -12.06
C ASP A 484 -10.22 34.57 -10.99
N ALA A 485 -11.48 34.39 -11.39
CA ALA A 485 -12.65 34.41 -10.52
C ALA A 485 -12.74 33.25 -9.52
N ASN A 486 -11.86 32.25 -9.61
CA ASN A 486 -11.93 31.01 -8.79
C ASN A 486 -13.36 30.43 -8.67
N PRO A 487 -14.03 30.05 -9.77
CA PRO A 487 -15.42 29.64 -9.74
C PRO A 487 -15.66 28.35 -8.91
N LEU A 488 -14.60 27.61 -8.59
CA LEU A 488 -14.67 26.40 -7.77
C LEU A 488 -14.43 26.67 -6.29
N GLY A 489 -13.96 27.88 -5.91
CA GLY A 489 -13.65 28.22 -4.51
C GLY A 489 -12.54 27.37 -3.88
N ILE A 490 -11.63 26.81 -4.69
CA ILE A 490 -10.58 25.90 -4.23
C ILE A 490 -9.33 26.65 -3.74
N PRO A 491 -8.51 26.06 -2.88
CA PRO A 491 -7.21 26.59 -2.52
C PRO A 491 -6.27 26.69 -3.73
N ARG A 492 -5.63 27.85 -3.88
CA ARG A 492 -4.70 28.13 -4.99
C ARG A 492 -3.47 28.87 -4.48
N ARG A 493 -2.38 28.78 -5.20
CA ARG A 493 -1.20 29.61 -4.97
C ARG A 493 -1.18 30.75 -5.98
N VAL A 494 -1.32 31.99 -5.52
CA VAL A 494 -1.29 33.20 -6.37
C VAL A 494 -0.06 34.02 -6.00
N ASP A 495 0.84 34.25 -6.95
CA ASP A 495 2.11 34.95 -6.77
C ASP A 495 2.87 34.50 -5.50
N GLY A 496 2.94 33.18 -5.30
CA GLY A 496 3.63 32.54 -4.18
C GLY A 496 2.80 32.41 -2.89
N VAL A 497 1.64 33.06 -2.78
CA VAL A 497 0.78 33.00 -1.58
C VAL A 497 -0.29 31.91 -1.75
N LEU A 498 -0.34 30.98 -0.80
CA LEU A 498 -1.37 29.94 -0.75
C LEU A 498 -2.62 30.44 -0.03
N GLY A 499 -3.79 30.24 -0.60
CA GLY A 499 -5.06 30.63 -0.01
C GLY A 499 -6.25 30.34 -0.93
N VAL A 500 -7.44 30.69 -0.45
CA VAL A 500 -8.65 30.71 -1.29
C VAL A 500 -8.79 32.12 -1.84
N HIS A 501 -8.28 32.32 -3.06
CA HIS A 501 -8.21 33.64 -3.74
C HIS A 501 -9.24 33.71 -4.84
#